data_56ee4cdbaeb27167dd811298ffb3e862
#
_entry.id   56ee4cdbaeb27167dd811298ffb3e862
#
_cell.length_a   1.000
_cell.length_b   1.000
_cell.length_c   1.000
_cell.angle_alpha   90.00
_cell.angle_beta   90.00
_cell.angle_gamma   90.00
#
_symmetry.space_group_name_H-M   'P 1'
#
loop_
_entity.id
_entity.type
_entity.pdbx_description
1 polymer ?
#
loop_
_entity_poly.entity_id
_entity_poly.type
_entity_poly.pdbx_seq_one_letter_code
_entity_poly.pdbx_strand_id
1 'polypeptide(L)'
;MSTVYGIVKQTGGYIFVDSSVGQGTIFTLLLPASDLPSQKAASPPSDIKLVANRPEGGAVLLVEDEATVRTFAARALRLCGYSVLVAESGERALEIAQNPTVKLDLFVTDVVMPGRGGPSWVREALQTRPHIRIIFMSGYAEDKLTADQSSVPNSIFLAKPFSLTQLASAVESQMP
;
A
#
# COMPACT_ATOMS: atom_id res chain seq x y z
N MET A 1 -12.91 -15.61 9.59
CA MET A 1 -12.40 -15.87 10.96
C MET A 1 -11.18 -16.80 10.98
N SER A 2 -11.07 -17.80 10.13
CA SER A 2 -9.93 -18.73 10.09
C SER A 2 -8.57 -18.07 9.84
N THR A 3 -8.51 -17.07 8.97
CA THR A 3 -7.26 -16.37 8.61
C THR A 3 -6.68 -15.57 9.77
N VAL A 4 -7.49 -14.77 10.47
CA VAL A 4 -7.04 -13.96 11.62
C VAL A 4 -6.54 -14.88 12.74
N TYR A 5 -7.28 -15.93 13.05
CA TYR A 5 -6.86 -16.93 14.04
C TYR A 5 -5.52 -17.58 13.66
N GLY A 6 -5.36 -17.96 12.39
CA GLY A 6 -4.12 -18.54 11.87
C GLY A 6 -2.92 -17.60 12.02
N ILE A 7 -3.07 -16.33 11.66
CA ILE A 7 -2.01 -15.32 11.79
C ILE A 7 -1.62 -15.11 13.26
N VAL A 8 -2.60 -14.94 14.16
CA VAL A 8 -2.32 -14.74 15.60
C VAL A 8 -1.62 -15.95 16.19
N LYS A 9 -2.01 -17.17 15.79
CA LYS A 9 -1.35 -18.41 16.26
C LYS A 9 0.07 -18.55 15.71
N GLN A 10 0.32 -18.22 14.45
CA GLN A 10 1.66 -18.24 13.86
C GLN A 10 2.63 -17.26 14.52
N THR A 11 2.12 -16.15 15.04
CA THR A 11 2.92 -15.19 15.81
C THR A 11 3.09 -15.58 17.28
N GLY A 12 2.62 -16.76 17.71
CA GLY A 12 2.66 -17.21 19.10
C GLY A 12 1.67 -16.50 20.01
N GLY A 13 0.68 -15.82 19.45
CA GLY A 13 -0.32 -15.04 20.17
C GLY A 13 -1.61 -15.82 20.47
N TYR A 14 -2.52 -15.13 21.15
CA TYR A 14 -3.86 -15.62 21.49
C TYR A 14 -4.91 -14.58 21.08
N ILE A 15 -6.06 -15.06 20.62
CA ILE A 15 -7.23 -14.24 20.31
C ILE A 15 -8.44 -14.78 21.07
N PHE A 16 -9.14 -13.89 21.74
CA PHE A 16 -10.38 -14.17 22.45
C PHE A 16 -11.49 -13.32 21.89
N VAL A 17 -12.71 -13.83 21.90
CA VAL A 17 -13.91 -13.13 21.43
C VAL A 17 -14.94 -13.20 22.55
N ASP A 18 -15.47 -12.04 22.93
CA ASP A 18 -16.62 -11.91 23.79
C ASP A 18 -17.72 -11.14 23.05
N SER A 19 -18.91 -11.72 22.95
CA SER A 19 -19.99 -11.18 22.13
C SER A 19 -21.35 -11.40 22.79
N SER A 20 -22.11 -10.32 22.93
CA SER A 20 -23.49 -10.36 23.43
C SER A 20 -24.42 -9.65 22.44
N VAL A 21 -25.57 -10.25 22.18
CA VAL A 21 -26.59 -9.70 21.28
C VAL A 21 -27.04 -8.31 21.79
N GLY A 22 -26.94 -7.31 20.93
CA GLY A 22 -27.30 -5.92 21.25
C GLY A 22 -26.24 -5.12 22.01
N GLN A 23 -25.15 -5.76 22.45
CA GLN A 23 -24.03 -5.09 23.15
C GLN A 23 -22.73 -5.04 22.34
N GLY A 24 -22.70 -5.71 21.20
CA GLY A 24 -21.54 -5.74 20.32
C GLY A 24 -20.59 -6.90 20.58
N THR A 25 -19.40 -6.80 20.03
CA THR A 25 -18.36 -7.82 20.10
C THR A 25 -17.01 -7.21 20.49
N ILE A 26 -16.35 -7.80 21.46
CA ILE A 26 -15.00 -7.43 21.89
C ILE A 26 -14.02 -8.51 21.42
N PHE A 27 -12.98 -8.11 20.72
CA PHE A 27 -11.85 -8.98 20.38
C PHE A 27 -10.65 -8.59 21.23
N THR A 28 -10.11 -9.55 21.97
CA THR A 28 -8.88 -9.38 22.75
C THR A 28 -7.76 -10.18 22.11
N LEU A 29 -6.69 -9.49 21.71
CA LEU A 29 -5.49 -10.10 21.14
C LEU A 29 -4.33 -9.96 22.12
N LEU A 30 -3.71 -11.10 22.46
CA LEU A 30 -2.47 -11.15 23.22
C LEU A 30 -1.35 -11.56 22.28
N LEU A 31 -0.35 -10.72 22.11
CA LEU A 31 0.82 -10.99 21.30
C LEU A 31 2.06 -11.07 22.18
N PRO A 32 3.06 -11.93 21.86
CA PRO A 32 4.31 -11.96 22.60
C PRO A 32 4.98 -10.58 22.55
N ALA A 33 5.41 -10.09 23.71
CA ALA A 33 6.23 -8.88 23.75
C ALA A 33 7.62 -9.20 23.17
N SER A 34 8.15 -8.29 22.37
CA SER A 34 9.54 -8.39 21.93
C SER A 34 10.46 -7.81 23.01
N ASP A 35 11.47 -8.58 23.43
CA ASP A 35 12.51 -8.13 24.36
C ASP A 35 13.54 -7.18 23.70
N LEU A 36 13.28 -6.74 22.48
CA LEU A 36 14.09 -5.67 21.90
C LEU A 36 13.99 -4.44 22.80
N PRO A 37 15.13 -3.86 23.25
CA PRO A 37 15.11 -2.67 24.07
C PRO A 37 14.25 -1.63 23.38
N SER A 38 13.21 -1.19 24.08
CA SER A 38 12.31 -0.14 23.61
C SER A 38 13.20 1.06 23.28
N GLN A 39 13.57 1.23 22.03
CA GLN A 39 14.05 2.52 21.59
C GLN A 39 12.88 3.45 21.89
N LYS A 40 13.04 4.22 23.00
CA LYS A 40 12.18 5.36 23.32
C LYS A 40 11.77 5.96 21.99
N ALA A 41 10.46 6.04 21.77
CA ALA A 41 9.93 6.72 20.60
C ALA A 41 10.70 8.02 20.48
N ALA A 42 11.72 8.00 19.63
CA ALA A 42 12.42 9.21 19.25
C ALA A 42 11.32 10.06 18.67
N SER A 43 11.11 11.21 19.27
CA SER A 43 10.31 12.29 18.70
C SER A 43 10.58 12.31 17.20
N PRO A 44 9.56 12.46 16.36
CA PRO A 44 9.80 12.45 14.91
C PRO A 44 11.02 13.34 14.66
N PRO A 45 12.06 12.88 13.97
CA PRO A 45 13.19 13.71 13.69
C PRO A 45 12.67 14.92 12.92
N SER A 46 12.54 16.04 13.65
CA SER A 46 12.44 17.37 13.09
C SER A 46 13.78 17.57 12.41
N ASP A 47 13.79 17.70 11.11
CA ASP A 47 14.94 17.85 10.21
C ASP A 47 15.28 16.58 9.39
N ILE A 48 14.30 16.07 8.64
CA ILE A 48 14.64 15.56 7.33
C ILE A 48 14.88 16.80 6.48
N LYS A 49 16.14 17.23 6.41
CA LYS A 49 16.58 18.13 5.36
C LYS A 49 16.05 17.55 4.06
N LEU A 50 15.15 18.28 3.41
CA LEU A 50 14.83 18.09 2.00
C LEU A 50 16.14 18.33 1.23
N VAL A 51 16.98 17.32 1.18
CA VAL A 51 18.03 17.28 0.20
C VAL A 51 17.28 17.14 -1.11
N ALA A 52 17.25 18.21 -1.88
CA ALA A 52 16.81 18.22 -3.27
C ALA A 52 17.85 17.45 -4.13
N ASN A 53 18.11 16.21 -3.76
CA ASN A 53 18.79 15.26 -4.59
C ASN A 53 17.70 14.42 -5.25
N ARG A 54 17.76 14.34 -6.56
CA ARG A 54 17.02 13.36 -7.36
C ARG A 54 17.10 12.03 -6.62
N PRO A 55 16.00 11.48 -6.08
CA PRO A 55 16.08 10.14 -5.50
C PRO A 55 16.54 9.22 -6.61
N GLU A 56 17.61 8.52 -6.42
CA GLU A 56 18.12 7.53 -7.39
C GLU A 56 17.07 6.43 -7.64
N GLY A 57 16.02 6.36 -6.80
CA GLY A 57 15.00 5.35 -6.81
C GLY A 57 13.78 5.58 -7.72
N GLY A 58 13.60 6.78 -8.31
CA GLY A 58 12.41 7.08 -9.12
C GLY A 58 11.20 7.61 -8.34
N ALA A 59 10.11 7.95 -9.06
CA ALA A 59 8.91 8.62 -8.53
C ALA A 59 7.69 7.68 -8.56
N VAL A 60 7.09 7.44 -7.40
CA VAL A 60 5.95 6.55 -7.19
C VAL A 60 4.70 7.35 -6.83
N LEU A 61 3.58 7.09 -7.49
CA LEU A 61 2.27 7.51 -7.04
C LEU A 61 1.61 6.37 -6.28
N LEU A 62 1.46 6.55 -4.97
CA LEU A 62 0.82 5.60 -4.06
C LEU A 62 -0.64 6.02 -3.83
N VAL A 63 -1.58 5.11 -4.11
CA VAL A 63 -3.02 5.35 -4.00
C VAL A 63 -3.65 4.32 -3.09
N GLU A 64 -4.21 4.77 -1.97
CA GLU A 64 -4.76 3.93 -0.91
C GLU A 64 -5.77 4.75 -0.11
N ASP A 65 -6.98 4.29 0.08
CA ASP A 65 -8.01 5.03 0.82
C ASP A 65 -7.81 4.95 2.34
N GLU A 66 -7.30 3.84 2.85
CA GLU A 66 -7.01 3.69 4.28
C GLU A 66 -5.78 4.48 4.72
N ALA A 67 -5.96 5.51 5.54
CA ALA A 67 -4.91 6.43 5.97
C ALA A 67 -3.72 5.71 6.65
N THR A 68 -3.99 4.67 7.44
CA THR A 68 -2.97 3.89 8.16
C THR A 68 -2.08 3.13 7.17
N VAL A 69 -2.68 2.41 6.22
CA VAL A 69 -1.98 1.65 5.18
C VAL A 69 -1.19 2.61 4.28
N ARG A 70 -1.83 3.71 3.84
CA ARG A 70 -1.19 4.74 3.02
C ARG A 70 0.05 5.34 3.67
N THR A 71 -0.04 5.70 4.96
CA THR A 71 1.08 6.27 5.71
C THR A 71 2.22 5.26 5.87
N PHE A 72 1.90 4.02 6.19
CA PHE A 72 2.86 2.93 6.34
C PHE A 72 3.59 2.65 5.01
N ALA A 73 2.87 2.44 3.93
CA ALA A 73 3.44 2.15 2.62
C ALA A 73 4.27 3.33 2.09
N ALA A 74 3.78 4.57 2.23
CA ALA A 74 4.53 5.75 1.82
C ALA A 74 5.85 5.91 2.59
N ARG A 75 5.83 5.66 3.90
CA ARG A 75 7.04 5.71 4.73
C ARG A 75 8.05 4.64 4.29
N ALA A 76 7.57 3.42 4.06
CA ALA A 76 8.40 2.32 3.60
C ALA A 76 9.14 2.65 2.29
N LEU A 77 8.40 3.11 1.29
CA LEU A 77 8.96 3.45 -0.02
C LEU A 77 9.95 4.62 0.06
N ARG A 78 9.67 5.64 0.90
CA ARG A 78 10.61 6.74 1.12
C ARG A 78 11.91 6.29 1.79
N LEU A 79 11.84 5.34 2.73
CA LEU A 79 13.02 4.74 3.35
C LEU A 79 13.87 3.95 2.35
N CYS A 80 13.26 3.39 1.30
CA CYS A 80 13.94 2.74 0.18
C CYS A 80 14.50 3.73 -0.87
N GLY A 81 14.37 5.04 -0.65
CA GLY A 81 14.92 6.08 -1.53
C GLY A 81 13.99 6.56 -2.63
N TYR A 82 12.72 6.14 -2.68
CA TYR A 82 11.76 6.58 -3.68
C TYR A 82 11.14 7.94 -3.34
N SER A 83 10.86 8.75 -4.36
CA SER A 83 10.01 9.92 -4.23
C SER A 83 8.55 9.48 -4.26
N VAL A 84 7.78 9.74 -3.20
CA VAL A 84 6.42 9.22 -3.08
C VAL A 84 5.39 10.34 -3.02
N LEU A 85 4.56 10.43 -4.03
CA LEU A 85 3.31 11.18 -4.05
C LEU A 85 2.18 10.26 -3.54
N VAL A 86 1.24 10.81 -2.78
CA VAL A 86 0.14 10.03 -2.20
C VAL A 86 -1.21 10.58 -2.66
N ALA A 87 -2.16 9.68 -2.88
CA ALA A 87 -3.55 10.01 -3.12
C ALA A 87 -4.44 9.09 -2.27
N GLU A 88 -5.54 9.64 -1.76
CA GLU A 88 -6.53 8.94 -0.94
C GLU A 88 -7.70 8.36 -1.76
N SER A 89 -7.74 8.65 -3.04
CA SER A 89 -8.79 8.14 -3.94
C SER A 89 -8.30 8.06 -5.40
N GLY A 90 -9.04 7.31 -6.22
CA GLY A 90 -8.77 7.21 -7.65
C GLY A 90 -8.94 8.53 -8.39
N GLU A 91 -9.86 9.40 -7.95
CA GLU A 91 -10.08 10.73 -8.52
C GLU A 91 -8.85 11.61 -8.30
N ARG A 92 -8.35 11.64 -7.06
CA ARG A 92 -7.14 12.41 -6.73
C ARG A 92 -5.91 11.87 -7.44
N ALA A 93 -5.80 10.54 -7.55
CA ALA A 93 -4.72 9.90 -8.30
C ALA A 93 -4.72 10.33 -9.77
N LEU A 94 -5.89 10.37 -10.39
CA LEU A 94 -6.05 10.75 -11.79
C LEU A 94 -5.66 12.22 -12.02
N GLU A 95 -6.06 13.14 -11.15
CA GLU A 95 -5.64 14.55 -11.21
C GLU A 95 -4.11 14.68 -11.20
N ILE A 96 -3.44 13.94 -10.31
CA ILE A 96 -1.97 13.94 -10.22
C ILE A 96 -1.36 13.32 -11.50
N ALA A 97 -1.90 12.19 -11.95
CA ALA A 97 -1.39 11.47 -13.11
C ALA A 97 -1.57 12.24 -14.43
N GLN A 98 -2.62 13.03 -14.57
CA GLN A 98 -2.88 13.84 -15.75
C GLN A 98 -2.01 15.12 -15.80
N ASN A 99 -1.39 15.52 -14.70
CA ASN A 99 -0.50 16.68 -14.70
C ASN A 99 0.82 16.37 -15.41
N PRO A 100 1.12 16.96 -16.57
CA PRO A 100 2.31 16.63 -17.36
C PRO A 100 3.62 17.10 -16.71
N THR A 101 3.57 18.02 -15.74
CA THR A 101 4.75 18.50 -15.01
C THR A 101 5.22 17.54 -13.94
N VAL A 102 4.35 16.61 -13.49
CA VAL A 102 4.66 15.60 -12.51
C VAL A 102 5.33 14.41 -13.18
N LYS A 103 6.58 14.15 -12.85
CA LYS A 103 7.29 12.93 -13.29
C LYS A 103 6.85 11.77 -12.43
N LEU A 104 6.43 10.68 -13.05
CA LEU A 104 6.01 9.45 -12.40
C LEU A 104 6.57 8.27 -13.19
N ASP A 105 7.11 7.29 -12.47
CA ASP A 105 7.71 6.09 -13.02
C ASP A 105 6.87 4.85 -12.72
N LEU A 106 6.09 4.88 -11.63
CA LEU A 106 5.31 3.74 -11.15
C LEU A 106 4.01 4.19 -10.45
N PHE A 107 2.92 3.46 -10.69
CA PHE A 107 1.71 3.52 -9.88
C PHE A 107 1.66 2.32 -8.91
N VAL A 108 1.40 2.58 -7.64
CA VAL A 108 1.08 1.57 -6.62
C VAL A 108 -0.30 1.89 -6.08
N THR A 109 -1.28 1.06 -6.34
CA THR A 109 -2.68 1.38 -6.02
C THR A 109 -3.43 0.20 -5.42
N ASP A 110 -4.32 0.47 -4.45
CA ASP A 110 -5.32 -0.51 -4.06
C ASP A 110 -6.28 -0.77 -5.25
N VAL A 111 -6.73 -2.00 -5.35
CA VAL A 111 -7.75 -2.43 -6.32
C VAL A 111 -9.12 -1.92 -5.92
N VAL A 112 -9.48 -2.08 -4.64
CA VAL A 112 -10.82 -1.79 -4.12
C VAL A 112 -10.79 -0.53 -3.26
N MET A 113 -11.32 0.54 -3.80
CA MET A 113 -11.45 1.83 -3.10
C MET A 113 -12.86 2.40 -3.30
N PRO A 114 -13.39 3.19 -2.36
CA PRO A 114 -14.63 3.93 -2.56
C PRO A 114 -14.55 4.85 -3.79
N GLY A 115 -15.66 5.02 -4.50
CA GLY A 115 -15.69 5.81 -5.72
C GLY A 115 -14.98 5.11 -6.88
N ARG A 116 -13.91 5.68 -7.38
CA ARG A 116 -13.16 5.16 -8.52
C ARG A 116 -12.08 4.17 -8.05
N GLY A 117 -12.30 2.88 -8.25
CA GLY A 117 -11.34 1.82 -7.91
C GLY A 117 -10.06 1.86 -8.76
N GLY A 118 -9.02 1.14 -8.29
CA GLY A 118 -7.69 1.12 -8.89
C GLY A 118 -7.68 0.88 -10.41
N PRO A 119 -8.24 -0.23 -10.91
CA PRO A 119 -8.23 -0.50 -12.35
C PRO A 119 -8.94 0.55 -13.20
N SER A 120 -9.96 1.22 -12.66
CA SER A 120 -10.74 2.22 -13.38
C SER A 120 -9.93 3.50 -13.63
N TRP A 121 -9.32 4.08 -12.58
CA TRP A 121 -8.53 5.29 -12.73
C TRP A 121 -7.23 5.03 -13.51
N VAL A 122 -6.62 3.85 -13.33
CA VAL A 122 -5.39 3.47 -14.03
C VAL A 122 -5.61 3.40 -15.54
N ARG A 123 -6.70 2.76 -16.01
CA ARG A 123 -7.02 2.72 -17.46
C ARG A 123 -7.15 4.12 -18.06
N GLU A 124 -7.73 5.06 -17.35
CA GLU A 124 -7.84 6.44 -17.80
C GLU A 124 -6.47 7.14 -17.80
N ALA A 125 -5.66 6.95 -16.76
CA ALA A 125 -4.31 7.51 -16.69
C ALA A 125 -3.38 6.96 -17.78
N LEU A 126 -3.56 5.71 -18.20
CA LEU A 126 -2.79 5.10 -19.29
C LEU A 126 -3.01 5.78 -20.65
N GLN A 127 -4.10 6.52 -20.85
CA GLN A 127 -4.31 7.31 -22.07
C GLN A 127 -3.26 8.42 -22.23
N THR A 128 -2.77 8.96 -21.12
CA THR A 128 -1.74 10.00 -21.10
C THR A 128 -0.35 9.48 -20.75
N ARG A 129 -0.28 8.31 -20.11
CA ARG A 129 0.96 7.66 -19.64
C ARG A 129 1.02 6.17 -20.02
N PRO A 130 1.06 5.81 -21.32
CA PRO A 130 0.89 4.43 -21.77
C PRO A 130 2.00 3.46 -21.34
N HIS A 131 3.17 3.98 -20.96
CA HIS A 131 4.35 3.16 -20.62
C HIS A 131 4.58 3.01 -19.12
N ILE A 132 3.72 3.63 -18.27
CA ILE A 132 3.89 3.54 -16.83
C ILE A 132 3.64 2.12 -16.34
N ARG A 133 4.38 1.69 -15.35
CA ARG A 133 4.21 0.38 -14.72
C ARG A 133 3.27 0.48 -13.52
N ILE A 134 2.60 -0.62 -13.19
CA ILE A 134 1.54 -0.61 -12.18
C ILE A 134 1.73 -1.78 -11.21
N ILE A 135 1.57 -1.51 -9.92
CA ILE A 135 1.40 -2.52 -8.88
C ILE A 135 0.01 -2.34 -8.29
N PHE A 136 -0.82 -3.38 -8.43
CA PHE A 136 -2.11 -3.45 -7.76
C PHE A 136 -1.96 -4.14 -6.42
N MET A 137 -2.35 -3.47 -5.33
CA MET A 137 -2.46 -4.06 -4.00
C MET A 137 -3.86 -4.65 -3.85
N SER A 138 -3.98 -5.94 -3.48
CA SER A 138 -5.29 -6.61 -3.39
C SER A 138 -5.40 -7.46 -2.14
N GLY A 139 -6.52 -7.36 -1.44
CA GLY A 139 -6.89 -8.23 -0.32
C GLY A 139 -7.49 -9.59 -0.75
N TYR A 140 -7.72 -9.80 -2.04
CA TYR A 140 -8.26 -11.04 -2.59
C TYR A 140 -7.16 -11.86 -3.26
N ALA A 141 -7.25 -13.21 -3.11
CA ALA A 141 -6.39 -14.12 -3.84
C ALA A 141 -6.56 -13.92 -5.36
N GLU A 142 -5.49 -14.11 -6.12
CA GLU A 142 -5.40 -13.92 -7.58
C GLU A 142 -6.55 -14.59 -8.36
N ASP A 143 -7.12 -15.68 -7.84
CA ASP A 143 -8.21 -16.45 -8.45
C ASP A 143 -9.55 -15.69 -8.57
N LYS A 144 -9.68 -14.51 -7.93
CA LYS A 144 -10.91 -13.70 -7.97
C LYS A 144 -10.75 -12.38 -8.72
N LEU A 145 -9.61 -12.17 -9.35
CA LEU A 145 -9.44 -11.03 -10.24
C LEU A 145 -10.39 -11.21 -11.43
N THR A 146 -11.35 -10.32 -11.57
CA THR A 146 -12.24 -10.33 -12.73
C THR A 146 -11.42 -10.16 -14.01
N ALA A 147 -11.88 -10.73 -15.13
CA ALA A 147 -11.22 -10.59 -16.44
C ALA A 147 -10.90 -9.12 -16.78
N ASP A 148 -11.64 -8.18 -16.22
CA ASP A 148 -11.44 -6.73 -16.33
C ASP A 148 -10.18 -6.22 -15.60
N GLN A 149 -9.75 -6.88 -14.52
CA GLN A 149 -8.57 -6.46 -13.74
C GLN A 149 -7.27 -7.01 -14.33
N SER A 150 -7.33 -8.19 -14.95
CA SER A 150 -6.19 -8.82 -15.64
C SER A 150 -5.83 -8.18 -16.99
N SER A 151 -6.63 -7.22 -17.48
CA SER A 151 -6.44 -6.61 -18.79
C SER A 151 -5.57 -5.33 -18.79
N VAL A 152 -5.04 -4.92 -17.64
CA VAL A 152 -4.17 -3.72 -17.57
C VAL A 152 -2.74 -4.12 -17.92
N PRO A 153 -2.17 -3.59 -19.03
CA PRO A 153 -0.80 -3.92 -19.43
C PRO A 153 0.23 -3.40 -18.43
N ASN A 154 1.39 -4.02 -18.37
CA ASN A 154 2.51 -3.64 -17.49
C ASN A 154 2.14 -3.60 -16.00
N SER A 155 1.24 -4.46 -15.56
CA SER A 155 0.82 -4.54 -14.17
C SER A 155 1.23 -5.85 -13.51
N ILE A 156 1.53 -5.78 -12.21
CA ILE A 156 1.67 -6.91 -11.31
C ILE A 156 0.76 -6.75 -10.09
N PHE A 157 0.56 -7.83 -9.35
CA PHE A 157 -0.27 -7.85 -8.16
C PHE A 157 0.55 -8.13 -6.90
N LEU A 158 0.26 -7.39 -5.83
CA LEU A 158 0.80 -7.58 -4.51
C LEU A 158 -0.35 -7.90 -3.55
N ALA A 159 -0.38 -9.13 -3.02
CA ALA A 159 -1.43 -9.58 -2.12
C ALA A 159 -1.32 -8.90 -0.74
N LYS A 160 -2.42 -8.38 -0.22
CA LYS A 160 -2.56 -7.94 1.19
C LYS A 160 -2.92 -9.15 2.08
N PRO A 161 -2.33 -9.28 3.30
CA PRO A 161 -1.35 -8.39 3.90
C PRO A 161 0.07 -8.61 3.36
N PHE A 162 0.82 -7.54 3.16
CA PHE A 162 2.21 -7.58 2.70
C PHE A 162 3.17 -6.97 3.73
N SER A 163 4.41 -7.46 3.74
CA SER A 163 5.50 -6.87 4.52
C SER A 163 6.16 -5.70 3.78
N LEU A 164 6.93 -4.89 4.52
CA LEU A 164 7.76 -3.83 3.92
C LEU A 164 8.71 -4.37 2.85
N THR A 165 9.31 -5.53 3.11
CA THR A 165 10.24 -6.19 2.17
C THR A 165 9.54 -6.60 0.89
N GLN A 166 8.32 -7.16 0.98
CA GLN A 166 7.54 -7.55 -0.20
C GLN A 166 7.15 -6.33 -1.04
N LEU A 167 6.70 -5.23 -0.40
CA LEU A 167 6.40 -3.99 -1.11
C LEU A 167 7.64 -3.42 -1.80
N ALA A 168 8.77 -3.35 -1.08
CA ALA A 168 10.03 -2.83 -1.63
C ALA A 168 10.51 -3.67 -2.82
N SER A 169 10.51 -5.01 -2.69
CA SER A 169 10.91 -5.91 -3.78
C SER A 169 9.99 -5.81 -4.99
N ALA A 170 8.67 -5.68 -4.77
CA ALA A 170 7.71 -5.49 -5.86
C ALA A 170 7.99 -4.17 -6.62
N VAL A 171 8.24 -3.07 -5.89
CA VAL A 171 8.56 -1.77 -6.50
C VAL A 171 9.89 -1.83 -7.23
N GLU A 172 10.93 -2.40 -6.64
CA GLU A 172 12.25 -2.57 -7.27
C GLU A 172 12.15 -3.37 -8.59
N SER A 173 11.35 -4.44 -8.61
CA SER A 173 11.14 -5.25 -9.83
C SER A 173 10.44 -4.50 -10.95
N GLN A 174 9.71 -3.44 -10.64
CA GLN A 174 8.94 -2.62 -11.58
C GLN A 174 9.61 -1.27 -11.88
N MET A 175 10.70 -0.91 -11.20
CA MET A 175 11.46 0.28 -11.58
C MET A 175 12.31 0.01 -12.83
N PRO A 176 12.49 1.01 -13.72
CA PRO A 176 13.27 0.88 -14.94
C PRO A 176 14.76 0.78 -14.67
#